data_92ea273e3039f5031eaf5d0b8aa2f94e
#
_entry.id   92ea273e3039f5031eaf5d0b8aa2f94e
#
_cell.length_a   1.000
_cell.length_b   1.000
_cell.length_c   1.000
_cell.angle_alpha   90.00
_cell.angle_beta   90.00
_cell.angle_gamma   90.00
#
_symmetry.space_group_name_H-M   'P 1'
#
loop_
_entity.id
_entity.type
_entity.pdbx_description
1 polymer ?
#
loop_
_entity_poly.entity_id
_entity_poly.type
_entity_poly.pdbx_seq_one_letter_code
_entity_poly.pdbx_strand_id
1 'polypeptide(L)'
;MAQEAKPVNLNLEARADYQRTRIDGKNIKSESGFKGYIVNIIVKGDISPKFSYAFRNRLNGINKDYNFFNSTDWLYLKYKPSKNFAFVAGKQIVLVAGYELVPAPIDCYFLSEFCYNFPCYQWGVAGEYVSNSGNDMLSLQICTSPYQKMYEAKSGNAAEMYAYNLFWNGRHGIWETYWSANMLEYAPHKYINYISLGNKFHLADNVQIELDYWNRAASGQGFIGKDCSIVGQVSYQPTEKVNVFAKASYEVNNAGTDADVALTDGTELTRVGAGVEY
;
A
#
# COMPACT_ATOMS: atom_id res chain seq x y z
N MET A 1 -11.25 27.29 -18.67
CA MET A 1 -9.90 27.27 -19.30
C MET A 1 -9.48 25.81 -19.34
N ALA A 2 -9.14 25.26 -20.50
CA ALA A 2 -8.60 23.91 -20.60
C ALA A 2 -7.20 23.93 -19.94
N GLN A 3 -6.98 23.06 -18.97
CA GLN A 3 -5.67 22.89 -18.34
C GLN A 3 -4.70 22.38 -19.41
N GLU A 4 -3.61 23.11 -19.64
CA GLU A 4 -2.58 22.68 -20.58
C GLU A 4 -2.06 21.30 -20.17
N ALA A 5 -2.07 20.37 -21.10
CA ALA A 5 -1.52 19.03 -20.86
C ALA A 5 -0.02 19.16 -20.53
N LYS A 6 0.41 18.60 -19.40
CA LYS A 6 1.83 18.49 -19.05
C LYS A 6 2.32 17.12 -19.54
N PRO A 7 2.94 17.05 -20.72
CA PRO A 7 3.26 15.76 -21.34
C PRO A 7 4.26 14.93 -20.54
N VAL A 8 5.15 15.58 -19.79
CA VAL A 8 6.16 14.90 -18.97
C VAL A 8 6.41 15.69 -17.67
N ASN A 9 6.33 14.98 -16.55
CA ASN A 9 6.82 15.43 -15.25
C ASN A 9 7.78 14.36 -14.71
N LEU A 10 9.05 14.73 -14.50
CA LEU A 10 10.10 13.86 -14.01
C LEU A 10 10.44 14.24 -12.57
N ASN A 11 10.34 13.27 -11.66
CA ASN A 11 10.76 13.41 -10.26
C ASN A 11 11.79 12.34 -9.91
N LEU A 12 12.76 12.72 -9.09
CA LEU A 12 13.68 11.82 -8.43
C LEU A 12 13.42 11.90 -6.92
N GLU A 13 13.15 10.75 -6.31
CA GLU A 13 13.01 10.62 -4.85
C GLU A 13 14.20 9.83 -4.33
N ALA A 14 14.82 10.31 -3.27
CA ALA A 14 15.90 9.59 -2.60
C ALA A 14 15.79 9.75 -1.09
N ARG A 15 16.12 8.68 -0.36
CA ARG A 15 16.19 8.68 1.09
C ARG A 15 17.44 7.93 1.55
N ALA A 16 18.12 8.53 2.52
CA ALA A 16 19.20 7.92 3.28
C ALA A 16 18.91 8.10 4.77
N ASP A 17 19.16 7.06 5.55
CA ASP A 17 18.84 7.01 6.95
C ASP A 17 20.11 6.84 7.79
N TYR A 18 20.10 7.39 9.00
CA TYR A 18 20.93 6.91 10.09
C TYR A 18 20.05 6.16 11.09
N GLN A 19 20.31 4.89 11.29
CA GLN A 19 19.55 4.08 12.23
C GLN A 19 20.44 3.43 13.30
N ARG A 20 19.86 3.15 14.44
CA ARG A 20 20.49 2.39 15.52
C ARG A 20 19.52 1.30 15.99
N THR A 21 19.83 0.07 15.61
CA THR A 21 19.01 -1.09 15.98
C THR A 21 19.54 -1.73 17.24
N ARG A 22 18.63 -2.05 18.16
CA ARG A 22 18.91 -2.78 19.39
C ARG A 22 17.90 -3.92 19.56
N ILE A 23 18.41 -5.10 19.95
CA ILE A 23 17.59 -6.25 20.33
C ILE A 23 18.00 -6.63 21.76
N ASP A 24 17.04 -6.74 22.67
CA ASP A 24 17.26 -7.00 24.09
C ASP A 24 18.31 -6.06 24.73
N GLY A 25 18.24 -4.76 24.35
CA GLY A 25 19.16 -3.73 24.81
C GLY A 25 20.56 -3.74 24.17
N LYS A 26 20.91 -4.77 23.37
CA LYS A 26 22.20 -4.90 22.69
C LYS A 26 22.16 -4.26 21.31
N ASN A 27 23.18 -3.44 20.99
CA ASN A 27 23.29 -2.80 19.67
C ASN A 27 23.64 -3.85 18.60
N ILE A 28 22.83 -3.89 17.52
CA ILE A 28 23.07 -4.72 16.35
C ILE A 28 23.86 -3.91 15.33
N LYS A 29 25.18 -4.11 15.32
CA LYS A 29 26.11 -3.33 14.49
C LYS A 29 25.84 -3.45 12.99
N SER A 30 25.46 -4.62 12.48
CA SER A 30 25.14 -4.85 11.07
C SER A 30 23.90 -4.09 10.59
N GLU A 31 23.03 -3.72 11.51
CA GLU A 31 21.79 -2.99 11.23
C GLU A 31 21.84 -1.51 11.66
N SER A 32 22.98 -1.06 12.18
CA SER A 32 23.17 0.32 12.64
C SER A 32 24.06 1.11 11.68
N GLY A 33 23.95 2.44 11.68
CA GLY A 33 24.78 3.37 10.91
C GLY A 33 24.04 4.07 9.78
N PHE A 34 24.78 4.73 8.90
CA PHE A 34 24.25 5.39 7.71
C PHE A 34 23.96 4.37 6.62
N LYS A 35 22.78 4.46 6.02
CA LYS A 35 22.32 3.56 4.95
C LYS A 35 21.58 4.34 3.88
N GLY A 36 21.85 4.07 2.60
CA GLY A 36 20.95 4.41 1.52
C GLY A 36 19.72 3.50 1.62
N TYR A 37 18.53 4.09 1.61
CA TYR A 37 17.28 3.35 1.78
C TYR A 37 16.57 3.12 0.46
N ILE A 38 16.24 4.20 -0.27
CA ILE A 38 15.49 4.11 -1.52
C ILE A 38 15.90 5.21 -2.49
N VAL A 39 15.89 4.88 -3.77
CA VAL A 39 16.01 5.84 -4.89
C VAL A 39 14.98 5.47 -5.93
N ASN A 40 14.02 6.37 -6.19
CA ASN A 40 12.97 6.19 -7.19
C ASN A 40 13.12 7.22 -8.31
N ILE A 41 12.89 6.77 -9.54
CA ILE A 41 12.60 7.64 -10.67
C ILE A 41 11.09 7.56 -10.97
N ILE A 42 10.45 8.71 -11.12
CA ILE A 42 9.01 8.82 -11.37
C ILE A 42 8.80 9.70 -12.60
N VAL A 43 8.07 9.15 -13.57
CA VAL A 43 7.66 9.89 -14.77
C VAL A 43 6.14 9.82 -14.85
N LYS A 44 5.48 10.98 -14.88
CA LYS A 44 4.02 11.09 -15.03
C LYS A 44 3.69 12.15 -16.07
N GLY A 45 2.57 12.01 -16.73
CA GLY A 45 2.12 13.04 -17.66
C GLY A 45 0.77 12.75 -18.28
N ASP A 46 0.29 13.77 -19.03
CA ASP A 46 -0.92 13.70 -19.80
C ASP A 46 -0.56 13.64 -21.30
N ILE A 47 -0.95 12.56 -21.97
CA ILE A 47 -0.82 12.39 -23.42
C ILE A 47 -1.88 13.26 -24.11
N SER A 48 -3.06 13.35 -23.49
CA SER A 48 -4.20 14.16 -23.93
C SER A 48 -5.11 14.46 -22.75
N PRO A 49 -6.16 15.30 -22.90
CA PRO A 49 -7.13 15.56 -21.81
C PRO A 49 -7.82 14.30 -21.26
N LYS A 50 -7.80 13.20 -22.03
CA LYS A 50 -8.43 11.92 -21.64
C LYS A 50 -7.43 10.83 -21.27
N PHE A 51 -6.16 10.97 -21.63
CA PHE A 51 -5.15 9.93 -21.41
C PHE A 51 -3.99 10.48 -20.58
N SER A 52 -3.69 9.80 -19.49
CA SER A 52 -2.51 10.03 -18.66
C SER A 52 -1.76 8.73 -18.41
N TYR A 53 -0.50 8.85 -18.03
CA TYR A 53 0.35 7.71 -17.71
C TYR A 53 1.15 7.97 -16.43
N ALA A 54 1.58 6.89 -15.79
CA ALA A 54 2.53 6.95 -14.70
C ALA A 54 3.51 5.79 -14.78
N PHE A 55 4.75 6.10 -14.47
CA PHE A 55 5.86 5.18 -14.32
C PHE A 55 6.60 5.51 -13.04
N ARG A 56 6.92 4.48 -12.22
CA ARG A 56 7.85 4.58 -11.08
C ARG A 56 8.71 3.32 -11.03
N ASN A 57 10.01 3.52 -10.98
CA ASN A 57 10.97 2.44 -10.82
C ASN A 57 11.88 2.70 -9.63
N ARG A 58 12.17 1.67 -8.86
CA ARG A 58 13.15 1.67 -7.76
C ARG A 58 14.52 1.38 -8.32
N LEU A 59 15.33 2.41 -8.53
CA LEU A 59 16.65 2.26 -9.14
C LEU A 59 17.59 1.40 -8.29
N ASN A 60 17.46 1.46 -6.97
CA ASN A 60 18.24 0.63 -6.04
C ASN A 60 17.77 -0.84 -5.96
N GLY A 61 16.62 -1.16 -6.57
CA GLY A 61 16.10 -2.54 -6.65
C GLY A 61 16.62 -3.33 -7.86
N ILE A 62 17.35 -2.69 -8.78
CA ILE A 62 17.85 -3.36 -10.01
C ILE A 62 19.17 -4.03 -9.72
N ASN A 63 19.21 -5.35 -9.83
CA ASN A 63 20.41 -6.17 -9.73
C ASN A 63 20.26 -7.42 -10.60
N LYS A 64 21.25 -8.33 -10.58
CA LYS A 64 21.23 -9.57 -11.37
C LYS A 64 20.02 -10.49 -11.09
N ASP A 65 19.49 -10.44 -9.87
CA ASP A 65 18.39 -11.29 -9.40
C ASP A 65 17.03 -10.58 -9.48
N TYR A 66 17.05 -9.26 -9.70
CA TYR A 66 15.85 -8.41 -9.68
C TYR A 66 15.83 -7.49 -10.90
N ASN A 67 15.11 -7.90 -11.93
CA ASN A 67 15.07 -7.20 -13.21
C ASN A 67 14.27 -5.89 -13.17
N PHE A 68 14.36 -5.11 -14.25
CA PHE A 68 13.69 -3.81 -14.40
C PHE A 68 12.19 -3.86 -14.10
N PHE A 69 11.45 -4.85 -14.59
CA PHE A 69 10.00 -4.94 -14.34
C PHE A 69 9.65 -5.31 -12.91
N ASN A 70 10.50 -6.08 -12.22
CA ASN A 70 10.30 -6.40 -10.81
C ASN A 70 10.50 -5.18 -9.91
N SER A 71 11.48 -4.31 -10.24
CA SER A 71 11.73 -3.05 -9.54
C SER A 71 10.78 -1.91 -9.95
N THR A 72 9.95 -2.10 -10.99
CA THR A 72 8.93 -1.14 -11.39
C THR A 72 7.70 -1.28 -10.50
N ASP A 73 7.32 -0.21 -9.81
CA ASP A 73 6.09 -0.14 -9.02
C ASP A 73 4.89 0.21 -9.90
N TRP A 74 5.03 1.25 -10.72
CA TRP A 74 3.99 1.72 -11.62
C TRP A 74 4.46 1.69 -13.07
N LEU A 75 3.61 1.20 -13.93
CA LEU A 75 3.71 1.32 -15.39
C LEU A 75 2.30 1.14 -15.94
N TYR A 76 1.52 2.20 -15.95
CA TYR A 76 0.12 2.14 -16.38
C TYR A 76 -0.29 3.33 -17.23
N LEU A 77 -1.33 3.09 -18.00
CA LEU A 77 -2.11 4.08 -18.74
C LEU A 77 -3.47 4.25 -18.06
N LYS A 78 -3.93 5.49 -17.94
CA LYS A 78 -5.26 5.83 -17.42
C LYS A 78 -6.05 6.56 -18.51
N TYR A 79 -7.24 6.06 -18.80
CA TYR A 79 -8.21 6.65 -19.72
C TYR A 79 -9.41 7.20 -18.98
N LYS A 80 -9.74 8.47 -19.19
CA LYS A 80 -10.89 9.17 -18.58
C LYS A 80 -11.89 9.54 -19.69
N PRO A 81 -12.87 8.66 -20.01
CA PRO A 81 -13.91 8.98 -21.01
C PRO A 81 -14.80 10.14 -20.56
N SER A 82 -15.02 10.29 -19.25
CA SER A 82 -15.82 11.36 -18.67
C SER A 82 -15.23 11.83 -17.33
N LYS A 83 -15.86 12.85 -16.72
CA LYS A 83 -15.46 13.34 -15.39
C LYS A 83 -15.65 12.31 -14.26
N ASN A 84 -16.61 11.39 -14.44
CA ASN A 84 -16.99 10.42 -13.42
C ASN A 84 -16.33 9.05 -13.59
N PHE A 85 -15.87 8.69 -14.79
CA PHE A 85 -15.32 7.36 -15.07
C PHE A 85 -13.87 7.43 -15.52
N ALA A 86 -13.07 6.47 -15.01
CA ALA A 86 -11.74 6.22 -15.50
C ALA A 86 -11.46 4.72 -15.59
N PHE A 87 -10.55 4.34 -16.48
CA PHE A 87 -10.04 3.00 -16.64
C PHE A 87 -8.51 3.04 -16.55
N VAL A 88 -7.94 2.11 -15.82
CA VAL A 88 -6.49 1.98 -15.63
C VAL A 88 -6.06 0.61 -16.12
N ALA A 89 -4.98 0.55 -16.90
CA ALA A 89 -4.41 -0.72 -17.36
C ALA A 89 -2.88 -0.68 -17.26
N GLY A 90 -2.28 -1.75 -16.75
CA GLY A 90 -0.84 -1.90 -16.56
C GLY A 90 -0.46 -2.32 -15.15
N LYS A 91 0.81 -2.11 -14.78
CA LYS A 91 1.29 -2.38 -13.43
C LYS A 91 0.90 -1.24 -12.50
N GLN A 92 0.18 -1.56 -11.45
CA GLN A 92 -0.41 -0.59 -10.53
C GLN A 92 -0.49 -1.16 -9.12
N ILE A 93 -0.83 -0.32 -8.15
CA ILE A 93 -1.05 -0.77 -6.78
C ILE A 93 -2.26 -1.71 -6.73
N VAL A 94 -2.15 -2.78 -5.97
CA VAL A 94 -3.30 -3.62 -5.61
C VAL A 94 -4.20 -2.81 -4.69
N LEU A 95 -5.48 -2.73 -4.99
CA LEU A 95 -6.44 -1.91 -4.26
C LEU A 95 -6.82 -2.57 -2.91
N VAL A 96 -5.82 -2.79 -2.06
CA VAL A 96 -5.99 -3.06 -0.63
C VAL A 96 -5.89 -1.73 0.09
N ALA A 97 -6.91 -1.42 0.86
CA ALA A 97 -7.04 -0.13 1.52
C ALA A 97 -6.25 -0.04 2.84
N GLY A 98 -6.17 1.16 3.40
CA GLY A 98 -5.47 1.50 4.63
C GLY A 98 -4.59 2.73 4.46
N TYR A 99 -4.64 3.65 5.39
CA TYR A 99 -3.87 4.90 5.33
C TYR A 99 -2.36 4.66 5.47
N GLU A 100 -1.94 3.56 6.09
CA GLU A 100 -0.53 3.17 6.15
C GLU A 100 0.08 2.90 4.76
N LEU A 101 -0.74 2.54 3.76
CA LEU A 101 -0.32 2.29 2.36
C LEU A 101 -0.31 3.54 1.47
N VAL A 102 -0.79 4.69 1.98
CA VAL A 102 -0.93 5.94 1.20
C VAL A 102 0.38 6.72 1.05
N PRO A 103 1.25 6.85 2.08
CA PRO A 103 2.49 7.61 1.97
C PRO A 103 3.41 7.08 0.87
N ALA A 104 4.21 7.99 0.30
CA ALA A 104 5.26 7.58 -0.62
C ALA A 104 6.28 6.69 0.11
N PRO A 105 6.92 5.71 -0.56
CA PRO A 105 7.89 4.83 0.10
C PRO A 105 9.04 5.55 0.81
N ILE A 106 9.41 6.76 0.37
CA ILE A 106 10.42 7.58 1.03
C ILE A 106 9.96 8.11 2.40
N ASP A 107 8.64 8.20 2.62
CA ASP A 107 8.02 8.72 3.86
C ASP A 107 7.57 7.59 4.80
N CYS A 108 7.85 6.34 4.44
CA CYS A 108 7.49 5.17 5.25
C CYS A 108 8.62 4.83 6.22
N TYR A 109 8.57 5.36 7.44
CA TYR A 109 9.61 5.12 8.46
C TYR A 109 9.36 3.90 9.33
N PHE A 110 8.10 3.55 9.52
CA PHE A 110 7.67 2.54 10.46
C PHE A 110 6.38 1.90 9.96
N LEU A 111 6.48 0.70 9.44
CA LEU A 111 5.34 -0.03 8.85
C LEU A 111 4.99 -1.26 9.68
N SER A 112 3.73 -1.69 9.59
CA SER A 112 3.27 -3.01 10.03
C SER A 112 3.96 -4.13 9.23
N GLU A 113 4.00 -5.34 9.78
CA GLU A 113 4.49 -6.51 9.03
C GLU A 113 3.64 -6.76 7.79
N PHE A 114 2.34 -6.50 7.88
CA PHE A 114 1.47 -6.57 6.73
C PHE A 114 1.97 -5.69 5.58
N CYS A 115 2.21 -4.41 5.83
CA CYS A 115 2.68 -3.49 4.80
C CYS A 115 4.10 -3.79 4.31
N TYR A 116 4.98 -4.33 5.16
CA TYR A 116 6.32 -4.76 4.74
C TYR A 116 6.30 -5.96 3.81
N ASN A 117 5.41 -6.91 4.06
CA ASN A 117 5.41 -8.20 3.38
C ASN A 117 4.44 -8.28 2.19
N PHE A 118 3.44 -7.39 2.13
CA PHE A 118 2.43 -7.44 1.07
C PHE A 118 2.98 -6.94 -0.27
N PRO A 119 2.92 -7.76 -1.36
CA PRO A 119 3.43 -7.38 -2.68
C PRO A 119 2.49 -6.39 -3.38
N CYS A 120 2.63 -5.10 -3.06
CA CYS A 120 1.67 -4.03 -3.37
C CYS A 120 1.42 -3.77 -4.87
N TYR A 121 2.30 -4.18 -5.80
CA TYR A 121 2.23 -3.73 -7.19
C TYR A 121 2.09 -4.90 -8.15
N GLN A 122 0.96 -4.96 -8.87
CA GLN A 122 0.63 -6.06 -9.77
C GLN A 122 0.12 -5.56 -11.12
N TRP A 123 0.26 -6.41 -12.15
CA TRP A 123 -0.31 -6.18 -13.47
C TRP A 123 -1.81 -6.41 -13.46
N GLY A 124 -2.59 -5.49 -14.04
CA GLY A 124 -4.03 -5.64 -14.05
C GLY A 124 -4.75 -4.48 -14.70
N VAL A 125 -6.07 -4.49 -14.53
CA VAL A 125 -6.99 -3.46 -15.01
C VAL A 125 -7.90 -3.03 -13.87
N ALA A 126 -8.28 -1.75 -13.87
CA ALA A 126 -9.23 -1.20 -12.91
C ALA A 126 -10.22 -0.26 -13.60
N GLY A 127 -11.46 -0.24 -13.12
CA GLY A 127 -12.46 0.76 -13.43
C GLY A 127 -12.74 1.60 -12.20
N GLU A 128 -12.77 2.91 -12.34
CA GLU A 128 -13.01 3.87 -11.28
C GLU A 128 -14.29 4.67 -11.59
N TYR A 129 -15.12 4.87 -10.59
CA TYR A 129 -16.26 5.78 -10.63
C TYR A 129 -16.11 6.82 -9.53
N VAL A 130 -16.19 8.10 -9.89
CA VAL A 130 -16.21 9.22 -8.95
C VAL A 130 -17.61 9.83 -8.94
N SER A 131 -18.19 10.01 -7.75
CA SER A 131 -19.51 10.63 -7.57
C SER A 131 -19.53 12.06 -8.14
N ASN A 132 -20.75 12.58 -8.42
CA ASN A 132 -20.87 13.93 -8.95
C ASN A 132 -20.38 15.01 -7.97
N SER A 133 -20.48 14.76 -6.65
CA SER A 133 -19.92 15.62 -5.61
C SER A 133 -18.38 15.58 -5.55
N GLY A 134 -17.76 14.53 -6.08
CA GLY A 134 -16.33 14.26 -5.94
C GLY A 134 -15.93 13.65 -4.58
N ASN A 135 -16.89 13.46 -3.68
CA ASN A 135 -16.62 13.00 -2.32
C ASN A 135 -16.39 11.48 -2.23
N ASP A 136 -16.87 10.72 -3.20
CA ASP A 136 -16.79 9.28 -3.20
C ASP A 136 -16.15 8.77 -4.48
N MET A 137 -15.23 7.82 -4.35
CA MET A 137 -14.67 7.05 -5.44
C MET A 137 -14.83 5.55 -5.15
N LEU A 138 -15.46 4.85 -6.08
CA LEU A 138 -15.54 3.39 -6.09
C LEU A 138 -14.64 2.86 -7.20
N SER A 139 -13.90 1.78 -6.90
CA SER A 139 -13.04 1.13 -7.90
C SER A 139 -13.20 -0.37 -7.84
N LEU A 140 -13.20 -0.98 -9.03
CA LEU A 140 -13.11 -2.42 -9.23
C LEU A 140 -11.80 -2.72 -9.94
N GLN A 141 -11.03 -3.68 -9.45
CA GLN A 141 -9.76 -4.08 -10.04
C GLN A 141 -9.68 -5.59 -10.16
N ILE A 142 -9.14 -6.05 -11.28
CA ILE A 142 -8.69 -7.43 -11.49
C ILE A 142 -7.20 -7.34 -11.83
N CYS A 143 -6.37 -8.06 -11.08
CA CYS A 143 -4.94 -8.08 -11.32
C CYS A 143 -4.35 -9.46 -11.04
N THR A 144 -3.09 -9.68 -11.43
CA THR A 144 -2.33 -10.85 -11.00
C THR A 144 -2.33 -10.92 -9.48
N SER A 145 -2.51 -12.11 -8.91
CA SER A 145 -2.48 -12.25 -7.46
C SER A 145 -1.10 -11.87 -6.89
N PRO A 146 -1.06 -11.08 -5.80
CA PRO A 146 0.16 -10.84 -5.04
C PRO A 146 0.88 -12.11 -4.59
N TYR A 147 0.15 -13.19 -4.41
CA TYR A 147 0.65 -14.48 -3.94
C TYR A 147 1.21 -15.39 -5.04
N GLN A 148 0.99 -15.08 -6.33
CA GLN A 148 1.38 -15.95 -7.44
C GLN A 148 2.86 -16.35 -7.38
N LYS A 149 3.77 -15.37 -7.29
CA LYS A 149 5.22 -15.65 -7.25
C LYS A 149 5.63 -16.48 -6.03
N MET A 150 4.98 -16.28 -4.91
CA MET A 150 5.23 -17.05 -3.68
C MET A 150 4.76 -18.49 -3.84
N TYR A 151 3.59 -18.71 -4.44
CA TYR A 151 3.09 -20.02 -4.77
C TYR A 151 4.02 -20.75 -5.75
N GLU A 152 4.43 -20.08 -6.83
CA GLU A 152 5.35 -20.64 -7.82
C GLU A 152 6.71 -21.03 -7.19
N ALA A 153 7.27 -20.16 -6.33
CA ALA A 153 8.51 -20.45 -5.62
C ALA A 153 8.41 -21.63 -4.65
N LYS A 154 7.23 -21.78 -3.98
CA LYS A 154 7.00 -22.86 -3.01
C LYS A 154 6.65 -24.20 -3.67
N SER A 155 5.84 -24.17 -4.73
CA SER A 155 5.33 -25.38 -5.39
C SER A 155 6.20 -25.89 -6.52
N GLY A 156 7.06 -25.02 -7.10
CA GLY A 156 7.81 -25.29 -8.32
C GLY A 156 6.96 -25.31 -9.61
N ASN A 157 5.67 -24.97 -9.52
CA ASN A 157 4.72 -25.00 -10.64
C ASN A 157 4.31 -23.59 -11.02
N ALA A 158 4.34 -23.28 -12.31
CA ALA A 158 3.73 -22.05 -12.83
C ALA A 158 2.19 -22.08 -12.63
N ALA A 159 1.62 -20.95 -12.32
CA ALA A 159 0.17 -20.81 -12.14
C ALA A 159 -0.31 -19.45 -12.61
N GLU A 160 -1.51 -19.39 -13.17
CA GLU A 160 -2.23 -18.14 -13.40
C GLU A 160 -3.17 -17.91 -12.22
N MET A 161 -2.88 -16.90 -11.43
CA MET A 161 -3.62 -16.57 -10.22
C MET A 161 -4.04 -15.10 -10.23
N TYR A 162 -5.26 -14.83 -9.78
CA TYR A 162 -5.85 -13.50 -9.87
C TYR A 162 -6.27 -12.97 -8.50
N ALA A 163 -6.39 -11.65 -8.43
CA ALA A 163 -6.95 -10.91 -7.32
C ALA A 163 -8.11 -10.05 -7.83
N TYR A 164 -9.19 -10.02 -7.07
CA TYR A 164 -10.40 -9.24 -7.32
C TYR A 164 -10.57 -8.26 -6.17
N ASN A 165 -10.63 -6.97 -6.48
CA ASN A 165 -10.59 -5.92 -5.48
C ASN A 165 -11.76 -4.95 -5.70
N LEU A 166 -12.52 -4.71 -4.63
CA LEU A 166 -13.49 -3.63 -4.52
C LEU A 166 -12.94 -2.61 -3.54
N PHE A 167 -12.93 -1.36 -3.92
CA PHE A 167 -12.33 -0.29 -3.14
C PHE A 167 -13.24 0.93 -3.09
N TRP A 168 -13.33 1.57 -1.94
CA TRP A 168 -14.03 2.82 -1.72
C TRP A 168 -13.17 3.83 -0.96
N ASN A 169 -13.06 5.02 -1.54
CA ASN A 169 -12.49 6.20 -0.89
C ASN A 169 -13.61 7.25 -0.78
N GLY A 170 -13.88 7.70 0.45
CA GLY A 170 -14.92 8.67 0.73
C GLY A 170 -14.43 9.81 1.63
N ARG A 171 -15.03 11.00 1.47
CA ARG A 171 -14.74 12.17 2.30
C ARG A 171 -16.05 12.79 2.78
N HIS A 172 -16.31 12.73 4.09
CA HIS A 172 -17.56 13.11 4.71
C HIS A 172 -17.32 13.98 5.95
N GLY A 173 -17.20 15.28 5.76
CA GLY A 173 -16.86 16.22 6.83
C GLY A 173 -15.47 15.97 7.40
N ILE A 174 -15.41 15.68 8.71
CA ILE A 174 -14.15 15.37 9.40
C ILE A 174 -13.65 13.95 9.15
N TRP A 175 -14.42 13.09 8.50
CA TRP A 175 -14.13 11.67 8.32
C TRP A 175 -13.83 11.35 6.87
N GLU A 176 -12.70 10.69 6.65
CA GLU A 176 -12.34 10.09 5.37
C GLU A 176 -12.24 8.57 5.51
N THR A 177 -12.73 7.86 4.51
CA THR A 177 -12.68 6.40 4.42
C THR A 177 -11.72 5.96 3.34
N TYR A 178 -11.03 4.85 3.59
CA TYR A 178 -10.17 4.16 2.63
C TYR A 178 -10.39 2.67 2.86
N TRP A 179 -11.46 2.12 2.26
CA TRP A 179 -11.93 0.77 2.55
C TRP A 179 -11.82 -0.14 1.34
N SER A 180 -11.57 -1.42 1.58
CA SER A 180 -11.61 -2.43 0.52
C SER A 180 -12.11 -3.77 1.01
N ALA A 181 -12.68 -4.51 0.05
CA ALA A 181 -12.94 -5.94 0.14
C ALA A 181 -12.20 -6.62 -1.00
N ASN A 182 -11.38 -7.61 -0.67
CA ASN A 182 -10.47 -8.24 -1.61
C ASN A 182 -10.62 -9.76 -1.55
N MET A 183 -10.53 -10.41 -2.70
CA MET A 183 -10.47 -11.85 -2.85
C MET A 183 -9.21 -12.19 -3.64
N LEU A 184 -8.22 -12.75 -2.99
CA LEU A 184 -6.87 -12.97 -3.53
C LEU A 184 -6.60 -14.48 -3.61
N GLU A 185 -6.25 -15.02 -4.77
CA GLU A 185 -5.80 -16.41 -4.86
C GLU A 185 -4.42 -16.54 -4.20
N TYR A 186 -4.30 -17.39 -3.18
CA TYR A 186 -3.01 -17.74 -2.55
C TYR A 186 -2.49 -19.12 -3.02
N ALA A 187 -3.36 -19.91 -3.63
CA ALA A 187 -3.05 -21.09 -4.43
C ALA A 187 -4.14 -21.22 -5.50
N PRO A 188 -3.95 -21.98 -6.60
CA PRO A 188 -4.94 -22.12 -7.66
C PRO A 188 -6.31 -22.48 -7.11
N HIS A 189 -7.31 -21.63 -7.38
CA HIS A 189 -8.71 -21.74 -6.91
C HIS A 189 -8.90 -21.73 -5.39
N LYS A 190 -7.88 -21.32 -4.62
CA LYS A 190 -7.98 -21.09 -3.17
C LYS A 190 -7.78 -19.62 -2.86
N TYR A 191 -8.73 -19.05 -2.14
CA TYR A 191 -8.78 -17.62 -1.88
C TYR A 191 -8.55 -17.29 -0.42
N ILE A 192 -7.84 -16.19 -0.20
CA ILE A 192 -7.83 -15.45 1.05
C ILE A 192 -8.61 -14.15 0.85
N ASN A 193 -9.52 -13.85 1.77
CA ASN A 193 -10.36 -12.67 1.70
C ASN A 193 -9.83 -11.62 2.68
N TYR A 194 -9.69 -10.39 2.20
CA TYR A 194 -9.34 -9.24 3.01
C TYR A 194 -10.55 -8.34 3.17
N ILE A 195 -10.73 -7.85 4.39
CA ILE A 195 -11.52 -6.65 4.68
C ILE A 195 -10.56 -5.64 5.27
N SER A 196 -10.42 -4.52 4.61
CA SER A 196 -9.51 -3.45 5.00
C SER A 196 -10.29 -2.17 5.23
N LEU A 197 -10.19 -1.60 6.43
CA LEU A 197 -10.95 -0.44 6.86
C LEU A 197 -9.98 0.65 7.35
N GLY A 198 -9.59 1.54 6.44
CA GLY A 198 -8.82 2.73 6.78
C GLY A 198 -9.75 3.90 7.09
N ASN A 199 -9.56 4.51 8.23
CA ASN A 199 -10.34 5.68 8.67
C ASN A 199 -9.39 6.81 9.04
N LYS A 200 -9.67 8.01 8.55
CA LYS A 200 -8.94 9.23 8.92
C LYS A 200 -9.94 10.25 9.46
N PHE A 201 -9.61 10.84 10.60
CA PHE A 201 -10.41 11.86 11.25
C PHE A 201 -9.60 13.14 11.36
N HIS A 202 -10.12 14.23 10.81
CA HIS A 202 -9.59 15.58 10.94
C HIS A 202 -10.25 16.24 12.14
N LEU A 203 -9.63 16.11 13.33
CA LEU A 203 -10.19 16.64 14.58
C LEU A 203 -10.05 18.16 14.69
N ALA A 204 -9.00 18.71 14.06
CA ALA A 204 -8.74 20.13 13.89
C ALA A 204 -7.90 20.31 12.62
N ASP A 205 -7.69 21.56 12.18
CA ASP A 205 -6.88 21.88 11.00
C ASP A 205 -5.44 21.32 11.08
N ASN A 206 -4.95 21.13 12.31
CA ASN A 206 -3.60 20.68 12.59
C ASN A 206 -3.53 19.35 13.37
N VAL A 207 -4.65 18.65 13.57
CA VAL A 207 -4.71 17.36 14.28
C VAL A 207 -5.48 16.34 13.48
N GLN A 208 -4.86 15.21 13.18
CA GLN A 208 -5.53 14.09 12.52
C GLN A 208 -5.23 12.76 13.23
N ILE A 209 -6.18 11.85 13.12
CA ILE A 209 -6.06 10.46 13.57
C ILE A 209 -6.31 9.55 12.39
N GLU A 210 -5.42 8.58 12.19
CA GLU A 210 -5.59 7.48 11.24
C GLU A 210 -5.75 6.18 12.01
N LEU A 211 -6.68 5.34 11.55
CA LEU A 211 -6.94 4.03 12.13
C LEU A 211 -7.21 3.04 11.01
N ASP A 212 -6.32 2.07 10.86
CA ASP A 212 -6.40 0.99 9.89
C ASP A 212 -6.69 -0.33 10.58
N TYR A 213 -7.55 -1.12 9.95
CA TYR A 213 -7.82 -2.50 10.31
C TYR A 213 -7.78 -3.37 9.08
N TRP A 214 -6.95 -4.40 9.09
CA TRP A 214 -6.91 -5.44 8.08
C TRP A 214 -7.27 -6.77 8.70
N ASN A 215 -8.34 -7.38 8.23
CA ASN A 215 -8.70 -8.76 8.56
C ASN A 215 -8.47 -9.64 7.35
N ARG A 216 -7.84 -10.77 7.56
CA ARG A 216 -7.49 -11.74 6.53
C ARG A 216 -8.07 -13.10 6.91
N ALA A 217 -8.75 -13.76 5.97
CA ALA A 217 -9.34 -15.06 6.20
C ALA A 217 -9.29 -15.93 4.96
N ALA A 218 -8.58 -17.04 5.00
CA ALA A 218 -8.66 -18.06 3.98
C ALA A 218 -10.00 -18.81 4.08
N SER A 219 -10.37 -19.52 3.00
CA SER A 219 -11.61 -20.29 2.97
C SER A 219 -11.67 -21.30 4.11
N GLY A 220 -12.77 -21.28 4.87
CA GLY A 220 -12.97 -22.13 6.02
C GLY A 220 -12.39 -21.63 7.33
N GLN A 221 -11.70 -20.48 7.34
CA GLN A 221 -11.19 -19.84 8.56
C GLN A 221 -12.23 -18.94 9.21
N GLY A 222 -12.08 -18.75 10.54
CA GLY A 222 -12.84 -17.76 11.28
C GLY A 222 -12.51 -16.35 10.78
N PHE A 223 -13.54 -15.59 10.43
CA PHE A 223 -13.42 -14.19 10.08
C PHE A 223 -13.40 -13.36 11.36
N ILE A 224 -12.72 -12.24 11.37
CA ILE A 224 -12.56 -11.30 12.48
C ILE A 224 -11.63 -11.80 13.60
N GLY A 225 -10.49 -11.12 13.76
CA GLY A 225 -9.59 -11.22 14.90
C GLY A 225 -8.73 -12.49 14.98
N LYS A 226 -8.76 -13.35 13.96
CA LYS A 226 -7.88 -14.53 13.89
C LYS A 226 -6.56 -14.23 13.21
N ASP A 227 -6.65 -13.56 12.08
CA ASP A 227 -5.51 -13.05 11.33
C ASP A 227 -5.82 -11.59 10.98
N CYS A 228 -5.19 -10.66 11.71
CA CYS A 228 -5.46 -9.25 11.55
C CYS A 228 -4.29 -8.35 11.94
N SER A 229 -4.31 -7.14 11.38
CA SER A 229 -3.43 -6.03 11.78
C SER A 229 -4.29 -4.82 12.11
N ILE A 230 -3.97 -4.13 13.19
CA ILE A 230 -4.55 -2.85 13.59
C ILE A 230 -3.41 -1.85 13.67
N VAL A 231 -3.56 -0.71 13.00
CA VAL A 231 -2.57 0.37 13.02
C VAL A 231 -3.27 1.68 13.34
N GLY A 232 -2.75 2.40 14.31
CA GLY A 232 -3.24 3.73 14.69
C GLY A 232 -2.11 4.75 14.65
N GLN A 233 -2.39 5.93 14.10
CA GLN A 233 -1.47 7.07 14.09
C GLN A 233 -2.21 8.35 14.47
N VAL A 234 -1.59 9.13 15.35
CA VAL A 234 -2.00 10.49 15.67
C VAL A 234 -0.91 11.42 15.15
N SER A 235 -1.30 12.44 14.40
CA SER A 235 -0.41 13.44 13.84
C SER A 235 -0.85 14.83 14.29
N TYR A 236 0.12 15.65 14.68
CA TYR A 236 -0.06 17.04 15.08
C TYR A 236 0.90 17.93 14.31
N GLN A 237 0.38 18.91 13.61
CA GLN A 237 1.14 19.87 12.80
C GLN A 237 1.16 21.25 13.45
N PRO A 238 2.10 21.52 14.39
CA PRO A 238 2.17 22.80 15.09
C PRO A 238 2.49 23.99 14.17
N THR A 239 3.15 23.75 13.06
CA THR A 239 3.44 24.74 12.00
C THR A 239 3.33 24.09 10.63
N GLU A 240 3.30 24.88 9.55
CA GLU A 240 3.27 24.36 8.17
C GLU A 240 4.46 23.45 7.81
N LYS A 241 5.57 23.54 8.56
CA LYS A 241 6.81 22.82 8.29
C LYS A 241 7.12 21.69 9.26
N VAL A 242 6.37 21.57 10.35
CA VAL A 242 6.67 20.58 11.40
C VAL A 242 5.46 19.68 11.59
N ASN A 243 5.67 18.39 11.46
CA ASN A 243 4.70 17.36 11.81
C ASN A 243 5.28 16.47 12.92
N VAL A 244 4.51 16.28 13.99
CA VAL A 244 4.84 15.37 15.10
C VAL A 244 3.83 14.25 15.08
N PHE A 245 4.28 13.00 15.12
CA PHE A 245 3.37 11.87 15.11
C PHE A 245 3.74 10.80 16.15
N ALA A 246 2.73 10.07 16.58
CA ALA A 246 2.87 8.82 17.32
C ALA A 246 2.07 7.75 16.60
N LYS A 247 2.66 6.55 16.49
CA LYS A 247 2.07 5.41 15.79
C LYS A 247 2.20 4.15 16.61
N ALA A 248 1.16 3.33 16.59
CA ALA A 248 1.16 1.99 17.18
C ALA A 248 0.55 0.99 16.19
N SER A 249 1.07 -0.24 16.20
CA SER A 249 0.47 -1.37 15.51
C SER A 249 0.36 -2.58 16.43
N TYR A 250 -0.72 -3.32 16.23
CA TYR A 250 -0.94 -4.64 16.82
C TYR A 250 -1.30 -5.61 15.71
N GLU A 251 -0.59 -6.72 15.63
CA GLU A 251 -0.75 -7.72 14.57
C GLU A 251 -0.78 -9.11 15.18
N VAL A 252 -1.67 -9.96 14.71
CA VAL A 252 -1.82 -11.34 15.21
C VAL A 252 -2.21 -12.27 14.07
N ASN A 253 -1.64 -13.48 14.08
CA ASN A 253 -2.12 -14.59 13.29
C ASN A 253 -2.33 -15.81 14.22
N ASN A 254 -3.59 -16.14 14.47
CA ASN A 254 -4.07 -17.33 15.19
C ASN A 254 -5.11 -18.08 14.34
N ALA A 255 -4.90 -18.08 13.02
CA ALA A 255 -5.84 -18.65 12.07
C ALA A 255 -5.62 -20.15 11.81
N GLY A 256 -4.51 -20.73 12.32
CA GLY A 256 -4.13 -22.11 12.08
C GLY A 256 -3.55 -22.36 10.69
N THR A 257 -3.07 -21.30 10.01
CA THR A 257 -2.50 -21.38 8.66
C THR A 257 -1.64 -20.14 8.34
N ASP A 258 -0.65 -20.35 7.49
CA ASP A 258 0.22 -19.32 6.90
C ASP A 258 -0.23 -18.93 5.47
N ALA A 259 -1.54 -18.89 5.23
CA ALA A 259 -2.07 -18.45 3.94
C ALA A 259 -1.83 -16.97 3.65
N ASP A 260 -1.65 -16.18 4.70
CA ASP A 260 -1.26 -14.76 4.65
C ASP A 260 0.27 -14.59 4.66
N VAL A 261 0.71 -13.40 4.25
CA VAL A 261 2.14 -13.00 4.21
C VAL A 261 2.57 -12.13 5.39
N ALA A 262 1.64 -11.67 6.24
CA ALA A 262 1.96 -10.71 7.29
C ALA A 262 2.72 -11.38 8.44
N LEU A 263 2.11 -12.35 9.08
CA LEU A 263 2.67 -13.05 10.24
C LEU A 263 2.52 -14.57 10.09
N THR A 264 3.51 -15.31 10.58
CA THR A 264 3.42 -16.76 10.76
C THR A 264 2.34 -17.10 11.78
N ASP A 265 1.60 -18.20 11.58
CA ASP A 265 0.59 -18.69 12.50
C ASP A 265 1.16 -18.87 13.94
N GLY A 266 0.37 -18.49 14.93
CA GLY A 266 0.76 -18.45 16.33
C GLY A 266 1.61 -17.25 16.74
N THR A 267 1.78 -16.25 15.87
CA THR A 267 2.57 -15.04 16.16
C THR A 267 1.68 -13.86 16.54
N GLU A 268 2.15 -13.10 17.54
CA GLU A 268 1.58 -11.82 17.95
C GLU A 268 2.68 -10.77 18.03
N LEU A 269 2.44 -9.57 17.50
CA LEU A 269 3.43 -8.51 17.43
C LEU A 269 2.82 -7.15 17.75
N THR A 270 3.45 -6.42 18.65
CA THR A 270 3.12 -5.01 18.96
C THR A 270 4.30 -4.12 18.66
N ARG A 271 4.06 -3.00 17.98
CA ARG A 271 5.04 -1.96 17.72
C ARG A 271 4.50 -0.60 18.14
N VAL A 272 5.39 0.24 18.66
CA VAL A 272 5.09 1.64 18.98
C VAL A 272 6.25 2.52 18.51
N GLY A 273 5.93 3.69 18.04
CA GLY A 273 6.93 4.65 17.58
C GLY A 273 6.40 6.08 17.60
N ALA A 274 7.32 7.03 17.54
CA ALA A 274 7.01 8.45 17.40
C ALA A 274 8.07 9.11 16.53
N GLY A 275 7.71 10.20 15.87
CA GLY A 275 8.62 10.93 14.99
C GLY A 275 8.28 12.42 14.91
N VAL A 276 9.26 13.15 14.41
CA VAL A 276 9.14 14.56 14.04
C VAL A 276 9.67 14.70 12.62
N GLU A 277 8.90 15.33 11.76
CA GLU A 277 9.23 15.66 10.38
C GLU A 277 9.34 17.18 10.25
N TYR A 278 10.32 17.63 9.44
CA TYR A 278 10.56 19.05 9.17
C TYR A 278 10.77 19.30 7.68
#